data_257837f145def00c648f9052ac8d8e0a
#
_entry.id   257837f145def00c648f9052ac8d8e0a
#
_cell.length_a   1.000
_cell.length_b   1.000
_cell.length_c   1.000
_cell.angle_alpha   90.00
_cell.angle_beta   90.00
_cell.angle_gamma   90.00
#
_symmetry.space_group_name_H-M   'P 1'
#
loop_
_entity.id
_entity.type
_entity.pdbx_description
1 polymer ?
#
loop_
_entity_poly.entity_id
_entity_poly.type
_entity_poly.pdbx_seq_one_letter_code
_entity_poly.pdbx_strand_id
1 'polypeptide(L)'
;MQTLDSIPSGGKRVLKRDNFVISSQNDTIISHTQARLKNGEIKGFTLVWPRSDATGYEMILSQMQKSFTAIDGVLKPSDSALETVDNDLLSGFEILRPKHSRSGIFVADSGLLLTTIEAVDGCTSLTIDRDFSAEVTATDPDLGLVLVTPKDPLSPIAIGRFSTLPARVGEDIIVAGYSFEGVLDTPSLTSGTVTDDRGLSGETTLLRLTLPAMSGDAGGPVLSAGGTVLGMLQDPQNGPRQLPEDVSFAVTVEAMLALLERSGVWSRKSETSSPVANTARAQTARDITALVSCWG
;
A
#
# COMPACT_ATOMS: atom_id res chain seq x y z
N MET A 1 -5.02 14.20 0.58
CA MET A 1 -4.85 15.53 -0.07
C MET A 1 -4.54 15.26 -1.51
N GLN A 2 -5.55 15.26 -2.40
CA GLN A 2 -5.33 15.03 -3.83
C GLN A 2 -4.38 16.10 -4.36
N THR A 3 -3.29 15.67 -4.94
CA THR A 3 -2.31 16.55 -5.56
C THR A 3 -2.97 17.36 -6.68
N LEU A 4 -2.72 18.65 -6.68
CA LEU A 4 -3.25 19.66 -7.60
C LEU A 4 -2.92 19.44 -9.09
N ASP A 5 -2.27 18.34 -9.44
CA ASP A 5 -1.73 18.07 -10.78
C ASP A 5 -2.65 17.26 -11.70
N SER A 6 -3.75 16.71 -11.18
CA SER A 6 -4.70 15.91 -11.98
C SER A 6 -6.05 16.63 -12.20
N ILE A 7 -6.03 17.85 -12.73
CA ILE A 7 -7.26 18.44 -13.25
C ILE A 7 -7.47 17.88 -14.66
N PRO A 8 -8.55 17.10 -14.89
CA PRO A 8 -8.87 16.63 -16.25
C PRO A 8 -8.95 17.79 -17.23
N SER A 9 -8.52 17.56 -18.47
CA SER A 9 -8.59 18.55 -19.55
C SER A 9 -10.00 19.14 -19.64
N GLY A 10 -10.14 20.46 -19.41
CA GLY A 10 -11.42 21.17 -19.45
C GLY A 10 -11.88 21.77 -18.13
N GLY A 11 -11.14 21.59 -17.04
CA GLY A 11 -11.48 22.20 -15.75
C GLY A 11 -11.14 23.69 -15.66
N LYS A 12 -11.96 24.46 -14.93
CA LYS A 12 -11.72 25.86 -14.61
C LYS A 12 -11.06 25.96 -13.23
N ARG A 13 -9.92 26.64 -13.16
CA ARG A 13 -9.21 26.91 -11.91
C ARG A 13 -9.08 28.41 -11.71
N VAL A 14 -9.59 28.93 -10.59
CA VAL A 14 -9.41 30.33 -10.18
C VAL A 14 -8.76 30.33 -8.81
N LEU A 15 -7.52 30.80 -8.72
CA LEU A 15 -6.81 30.98 -7.49
C LEU A 15 -6.62 32.48 -7.24
N LYS A 16 -7.23 32.99 -6.17
CA LYS A 16 -6.98 34.33 -5.61
C LYS A 16 -6.41 34.15 -4.22
N ARG A 17 -5.75 35.20 -3.69
CA ARG A 17 -5.07 35.14 -2.39
C ARG A 17 -5.91 34.53 -1.27
N ASP A 18 -7.22 34.82 -1.23
CA ASP A 18 -8.12 34.42 -0.15
C ASP A 18 -9.31 33.56 -0.61
N ASN A 19 -9.33 33.19 -1.85
CA ASN A 19 -10.43 32.40 -2.44
C ASN A 19 -9.91 31.49 -3.55
N PHE A 20 -10.27 30.24 -3.51
CA PHE A 20 -10.00 29.34 -4.62
C PHE A 20 -11.27 28.62 -5.08
N VAL A 21 -11.36 28.40 -6.37
CA VAL A 21 -12.43 27.64 -7.02
C VAL A 21 -11.80 26.70 -8.02
N ILE A 22 -12.17 25.43 -7.93
CA ILE A 22 -11.80 24.40 -8.88
C ILE A 22 -13.07 23.75 -9.39
N SER A 23 -13.25 23.71 -10.69
CA SER A 23 -14.31 22.94 -11.34
C SER A 23 -13.69 21.98 -12.32
N SER A 24 -14.09 20.72 -12.28
CA SER A 24 -13.64 19.66 -13.19
C SER A 24 -14.79 18.78 -13.61
N GLN A 25 -14.64 18.09 -14.73
CA GLN A 25 -15.63 17.13 -15.22
C GLN A 25 -14.92 16.00 -15.97
N ASN A 26 -15.52 14.83 -15.90
CA ASN A 26 -15.19 13.69 -16.74
C ASN A 26 -16.47 13.15 -17.41
N ASP A 27 -16.43 11.97 -17.97
CA ASP A 27 -17.59 11.40 -18.70
C ASP A 27 -18.76 11.04 -17.78
N THR A 28 -18.54 10.89 -16.47
CA THR A 28 -19.53 10.43 -15.49
C THR A 28 -19.95 11.48 -14.49
N ILE A 29 -19.04 12.36 -14.07
CA ILE A 29 -19.29 13.33 -12.99
C ILE A 29 -18.83 14.74 -13.33
N ILE A 30 -19.48 15.70 -12.68
CA ILE A 30 -19.08 17.12 -12.60
C ILE A 30 -18.74 17.40 -11.15
N SER A 31 -17.64 18.12 -10.88
CA SER A 31 -17.26 18.54 -9.54
C SER A 31 -16.97 20.02 -9.47
N HIS A 32 -17.31 20.62 -8.31
CA HIS A 32 -17.02 22.01 -8.02
C HIS A 32 -16.58 22.12 -6.55
N THR A 33 -15.37 22.64 -6.36
CA THR A 33 -14.83 22.93 -5.02
C THR A 33 -14.63 24.44 -4.90
N GLN A 34 -15.19 25.02 -3.86
CA GLN A 34 -14.97 26.44 -3.52
C GLN A 34 -14.55 26.53 -2.06
N ALA A 35 -13.48 27.32 -1.79
CA ALA A 35 -13.07 27.60 -0.43
C ALA A 35 -12.53 29.03 -0.29
N ARG A 36 -12.60 29.57 0.92
CA ARG A 36 -12.13 30.92 1.30
C ARG A 36 -11.24 30.83 2.53
N LEU A 37 -10.17 31.62 2.50
CA LEU A 37 -9.32 31.85 3.66
C LEU A 37 -9.81 33.11 4.37
N LYS A 38 -10.14 33.02 5.66
CA LYS A 38 -10.51 34.13 6.52
C LYS A 38 -9.95 33.88 7.92
N ASN A 39 -9.25 34.84 8.48
CA ASN A 39 -8.66 34.77 9.82
C ASN A 39 -7.75 33.54 10.05
N GLY A 40 -7.02 33.07 9.02
CA GLY A 40 -6.18 31.90 9.11
C GLY A 40 -6.93 30.57 8.98
N GLU A 41 -8.25 30.60 8.81
CA GLU A 41 -9.09 29.40 8.64
C GLU A 41 -9.56 29.26 7.19
N ILE A 42 -9.54 28.02 6.68
CA ILE A 42 -10.06 27.70 5.35
C ILE A 42 -11.45 27.08 5.53
N LYS A 43 -12.45 27.70 4.92
CA LYS A 43 -13.84 27.24 4.90
C LYS A 43 -14.29 27.07 3.45
N GLY A 44 -14.93 25.95 3.15
CA GLY A 44 -15.37 25.67 1.80
C GLY A 44 -16.36 24.52 1.71
N PHE A 45 -16.75 24.22 0.50
CA PHE A 45 -17.56 23.05 0.16
C PHE A 45 -17.11 22.45 -1.17
N THR A 46 -17.42 21.18 -1.36
CA THR A 46 -17.28 20.46 -2.63
C THR A 46 -18.62 19.87 -3.01
N LEU A 47 -19.05 20.10 -4.24
CA LEU A 47 -20.21 19.45 -4.86
C LEU A 47 -19.71 18.49 -5.92
N VAL A 48 -20.12 17.23 -5.86
CA VAL A 48 -19.92 16.23 -6.90
C VAL A 48 -21.28 15.77 -7.36
N TRP A 49 -21.49 15.73 -8.68
CA TRP A 49 -22.81 15.49 -9.26
C TRP A 49 -22.71 14.65 -10.53
N PRO A 50 -23.68 13.76 -10.80
CA PRO A 50 -23.71 13.01 -12.05
C PRO A 50 -23.82 13.92 -13.28
N ARG A 51 -22.99 13.70 -14.29
CA ARG A 51 -23.01 14.50 -15.51
C ARG A 51 -24.31 14.38 -16.30
N SER A 52 -25.03 13.28 -16.10
CA SER A 52 -26.35 13.04 -16.73
C SER A 52 -27.42 14.05 -16.28
N ASP A 53 -27.24 14.74 -15.16
CA ASP A 53 -28.16 15.75 -14.64
C ASP A 53 -27.45 17.11 -14.45
N ALA A 54 -26.99 17.69 -15.54
CA ALA A 54 -26.33 19.00 -15.51
C ALA A 54 -27.25 20.15 -15.04
N THR A 55 -28.55 20.05 -15.26
CA THR A 55 -29.52 21.05 -14.82
C THR A 55 -29.67 21.03 -13.31
N GLY A 56 -29.79 19.86 -12.70
CA GLY A 56 -29.79 19.68 -11.24
C GLY A 56 -28.50 20.20 -10.61
N TYR A 57 -27.35 19.92 -11.24
CA TYR A 57 -26.06 20.43 -10.80
C TYR A 57 -26.02 21.96 -10.68
N GLU A 58 -26.42 22.68 -11.73
CA GLU A 58 -26.39 24.16 -11.73
C GLU A 58 -27.32 24.77 -10.67
N MET A 59 -28.49 24.18 -10.51
CA MET A 59 -29.48 24.61 -9.51
C MET A 59 -28.93 24.44 -8.09
N ILE A 60 -28.42 23.25 -7.75
CA ILE A 60 -27.87 22.94 -6.44
C ILE A 60 -26.61 23.76 -6.16
N LEU A 61 -25.69 23.87 -7.13
CA LEU A 61 -24.49 24.69 -6.98
C LEU A 61 -24.84 26.15 -6.70
N SER A 62 -25.79 26.72 -7.44
CA SER A 62 -26.26 28.09 -7.22
C SER A 62 -26.86 28.29 -5.82
N GLN A 63 -27.63 27.31 -5.35
CA GLN A 63 -28.21 27.35 -4.00
C GLN A 63 -27.12 27.25 -2.92
N MET A 64 -26.17 26.32 -3.06
CA MET A 64 -25.05 26.19 -2.11
C MET A 64 -24.21 27.46 -2.06
N GLN A 65 -23.90 28.06 -3.20
CA GLN A 65 -23.12 29.32 -3.26
C GLN A 65 -23.82 30.48 -2.58
N LYS A 66 -25.16 30.57 -2.66
CA LYS A 66 -25.96 31.59 -2.04
C LYS A 66 -26.15 31.41 -0.53
N SER A 67 -26.29 30.15 -0.10
CA SER A 67 -26.53 29.79 1.31
C SER A 67 -25.26 29.56 2.12
N PHE A 68 -24.11 29.45 1.46
CA PHE A 68 -22.84 29.14 2.14
C PHE A 68 -22.45 30.25 3.08
N THR A 69 -22.50 29.97 4.38
CA THR A 69 -22.06 30.84 5.45
C THR A 69 -20.95 30.18 6.24
N ALA A 70 -19.78 30.82 6.30
CA ALA A 70 -18.67 30.32 7.10
C ALA A 70 -18.97 30.53 8.60
N ILE A 71 -18.99 29.44 9.34
CA ILE A 71 -19.13 29.43 10.80
C ILE A 71 -17.77 29.71 11.43
N ASP A 72 -17.68 30.56 12.45
CA ASP A 72 -16.43 30.81 13.16
C ASP A 72 -15.98 29.59 13.98
N GLY A 73 -14.68 29.39 14.07
CA GLY A 73 -14.04 28.28 14.77
C GLY A 73 -13.65 27.12 13.86
N VAL A 74 -12.64 26.41 14.29
CA VAL A 74 -12.17 25.15 13.65
C VAL A 74 -12.68 24.01 14.50
N LEU A 75 -13.24 22.96 13.88
CA LEU A 75 -13.49 21.72 14.56
C LEU A 75 -12.15 21.23 15.13
N LYS A 76 -12.01 21.23 16.45
CA LYS A 76 -10.83 20.66 17.09
C LYS A 76 -10.85 19.17 16.77
N PRO A 77 -9.69 18.58 16.38
CA PRO A 77 -9.57 17.14 16.42
C PRO A 77 -9.99 16.72 17.83
N SER A 78 -11.01 15.89 17.97
CA SER A 78 -11.38 15.37 19.28
C SER A 78 -10.18 14.59 19.81
N ASP A 79 -9.85 14.75 21.10
CA ASP A 79 -8.80 13.97 21.77
C ASP A 79 -9.12 12.46 21.77
N SER A 80 -10.30 12.08 21.27
CA SER A 80 -10.73 10.73 20.91
C SER A 80 -10.40 10.35 19.47
N ALA A 81 -9.38 10.93 18.85
CA ALA A 81 -8.90 10.54 17.51
C ALA A 81 -8.41 9.06 17.42
N LEU A 82 -8.60 8.28 18.47
CA LEU A 82 -8.52 6.81 18.48
C LEU A 82 -9.87 6.13 18.30
N GLU A 83 -10.98 6.86 18.39
CA GLU A 83 -12.28 6.36 17.95
C GLU A 83 -12.51 6.92 16.55
N THR A 84 -12.49 6.05 15.57
CA THR A 84 -12.88 6.26 14.18
C THR A 84 -14.34 6.75 14.11
N VAL A 85 -14.59 7.99 14.54
CA VAL A 85 -15.82 8.68 14.25
C VAL A 85 -15.59 9.46 12.95
N ASP A 86 -15.84 8.80 11.88
CA ASP A 86 -16.46 9.21 10.64
C ASP A 86 -16.45 10.72 10.35
N ASN A 87 -15.25 11.30 10.15
CA ASN A 87 -15.12 12.53 9.38
C ASN A 87 -15.70 12.37 7.95
N ASP A 88 -15.93 11.14 7.53
CA ASP A 88 -16.48 10.75 6.25
C ASP A 88 -17.99 11.04 6.16
N LEU A 89 -18.73 10.97 7.28
CA LEU A 89 -20.15 11.32 7.34
C LEU A 89 -20.44 12.81 7.16
N LEU A 90 -19.46 13.68 7.43
CA LEU A 90 -19.63 15.13 7.28
C LEU A 90 -19.56 15.59 5.81
N SER A 91 -18.99 14.76 4.92
CA SER A 91 -18.90 15.08 3.49
C SER A 91 -19.94 14.33 2.64
N GLY A 92 -20.70 13.42 3.22
CA GLY A 92 -21.67 12.59 2.49
C GLY A 92 -21.04 11.56 1.55
N PHE A 93 -19.74 11.33 1.69
CA PHE A 93 -19.01 10.28 0.99
C PHE A 93 -18.50 9.26 2.02
N GLU A 94 -18.93 8.04 1.89
CA GLU A 94 -18.31 6.90 2.54
C GLU A 94 -16.97 6.66 1.86
N ILE A 95 -15.87 7.12 2.46
CA ILE A 95 -14.54 6.73 1.98
C ILE A 95 -14.34 5.29 2.42
N LEU A 96 -14.53 4.37 1.49
CA LEU A 96 -14.21 2.98 1.72
C LEU A 96 -12.72 2.87 2.04
N ARG A 97 -12.44 2.36 3.23
CA ARG A 97 -11.07 2.04 3.66
C ARG A 97 -10.90 0.52 3.69
N PRO A 98 -9.73 0.03 3.28
CA PRO A 98 -9.46 -1.38 3.46
C PRO A 98 -9.48 -1.74 4.94
N LYS A 99 -9.91 -2.96 5.28
CA LYS A 99 -9.83 -3.49 6.65
C LYS A 99 -8.39 -3.50 7.16
N HIS A 100 -7.48 -3.89 6.30
CA HIS A 100 -6.04 -3.86 6.48
C HIS A 100 -5.35 -3.89 5.12
N SER A 101 -4.10 -3.50 5.10
CA SER A 101 -3.25 -3.62 3.92
C SER A 101 -1.89 -4.19 4.30
N ARG A 102 -1.31 -4.97 3.42
CA ARG A 102 0.01 -5.61 3.57
C ARG A 102 0.82 -5.40 2.32
N SER A 103 2.08 -5.72 2.40
CA SER A 103 2.98 -5.69 1.26
C SER A 103 2.95 -6.98 0.46
N GLY A 104 3.48 -6.97 -0.74
CA GLY A 104 3.68 -8.15 -1.56
C GLY A 104 4.80 -7.95 -2.56
N ILE A 105 5.22 -9.03 -3.20
CA ILE A 105 6.32 -9.06 -4.16
C ILE A 105 5.77 -9.45 -5.53
N PHE A 106 5.96 -8.62 -6.54
CA PHE A 106 5.69 -9.02 -7.92
C PHE A 106 6.64 -10.14 -8.36
N VAL A 107 6.10 -11.29 -8.77
CA VAL A 107 6.85 -12.49 -9.12
C VAL A 107 6.81 -12.83 -10.61
N ALA A 108 5.90 -12.21 -11.36
CA ALA A 108 5.78 -12.40 -12.81
C ALA A 108 5.39 -11.09 -13.52
N ASP A 109 5.77 -10.99 -14.79
CA ASP A 109 5.47 -9.82 -15.65
C ASP A 109 3.96 -9.62 -15.89
N SER A 110 3.13 -10.63 -15.59
CA SER A 110 1.66 -10.55 -15.63
C SER A 110 1.04 -9.84 -14.42
N GLY A 111 1.86 -9.39 -13.46
CA GLY A 111 1.39 -8.78 -12.22
C GLY A 111 1.04 -9.80 -11.13
N LEU A 112 1.37 -11.08 -11.31
CA LEU A 112 1.23 -12.07 -10.25
C LEU A 112 2.07 -11.66 -9.05
N LEU A 113 1.48 -11.72 -7.87
CA LEU A 113 2.03 -11.23 -6.62
C LEU A 113 2.10 -12.35 -5.58
N LEU A 114 3.19 -12.41 -4.83
CA LEU A 114 3.32 -13.22 -3.62
C LEU A 114 3.19 -12.32 -2.39
N THR A 115 2.37 -12.73 -1.42
CA THR A 115 2.14 -12.02 -0.16
C THR A 115 1.91 -13.01 0.99
N THR A 116 1.63 -12.50 2.19
CA THR A 116 1.29 -13.32 3.36
C THR A 116 -0.20 -13.64 3.41
N ILE A 117 -0.55 -14.71 4.14
CA ILE A 117 -1.95 -15.17 4.25
C ILE A 117 -2.81 -14.12 4.98
N GLU A 118 -2.25 -13.38 5.91
CA GLU A 118 -2.93 -12.31 6.65
C GLU A 118 -3.38 -11.17 5.73
N ALA A 119 -2.69 -10.97 4.61
CA ALA A 119 -3.07 -9.94 3.63
C ALA A 119 -4.45 -10.19 3.00
N VAL A 120 -4.91 -11.45 3.03
CA VAL A 120 -6.15 -11.88 2.35
C VAL A 120 -7.21 -12.43 3.30
N ASP A 121 -6.91 -12.51 4.60
CA ASP A 121 -7.82 -13.12 5.57
C ASP A 121 -9.05 -12.24 5.84
N GLY A 122 -10.23 -12.86 5.78
CA GLY A 122 -11.51 -12.20 6.04
C GLY A 122 -11.90 -11.14 5.00
N CYS A 123 -11.32 -11.14 3.80
CA CYS A 123 -11.61 -10.18 2.73
C CYS A 123 -12.82 -10.59 1.90
N THR A 124 -13.67 -9.63 1.58
CA THR A 124 -14.71 -9.79 0.54
C THR A 124 -14.13 -9.53 -0.85
N SER A 125 -13.18 -8.61 -0.96
CA SER A 125 -12.45 -8.32 -2.19
C SER A 125 -11.02 -7.88 -1.90
N LEU A 126 -10.14 -8.02 -2.91
CA LEU A 126 -8.74 -7.67 -2.85
C LEU A 126 -8.39 -6.67 -3.96
N THR A 127 -7.48 -5.75 -3.65
CA THR A 127 -6.85 -4.91 -4.67
C THR A 127 -5.34 -4.89 -4.54
N ILE A 128 -4.65 -4.75 -5.68
CA ILE A 128 -3.22 -4.48 -5.78
C ILE A 128 -3.08 -3.00 -6.11
N ASP A 129 -2.17 -2.29 -5.41
CA ASP A 129 -1.89 -0.86 -5.58
C ASP A 129 -3.16 0.01 -5.62
N ARG A 130 -4.17 -0.37 -4.81
CA ARG A 130 -5.50 0.26 -4.64
C ARG A 130 -6.46 0.09 -5.82
N ASP A 131 -5.97 0.06 -7.05
CA ASP A 131 -6.79 0.21 -8.26
C ASP A 131 -7.07 -1.11 -8.98
N PHE A 132 -6.20 -2.10 -8.83
CA PHE A 132 -6.29 -3.36 -9.57
C PHE A 132 -6.99 -4.43 -8.75
N SER A 133 -8.22 -4.78 -9.11
CA SER A 133 -8.94 -5.91 -8.50
C SER A 133 -8.15 -7.20 -8.67
N ALA A 134 -8.12 -8.02 -7.62
CA ALA A 134 -7.32 -9.23 -7.60
C ALA A 134 -8.05 -10.40 -6.94
N GLU A 135 -7.52 -11.60 -7.13
CA GLU A 135 -8.04 -12.82 -6.52
C GLU A 135 -6.92 -13.74 -6.06
N VAL A 136 -7.20 -14.55 -5.06
CA VAL A 136 -6.27 -15.57 -4.56
C VAL A 136 -6.26 -16.75 -5.52
N THR A 137 -5.06 -17.17 -5.96
CA THR A 137 -4.88 -18.29 -6.91
C THR A 137 -4.20 -19.50 -6.29
N ALA A 138 -3.37 -19.31 -5.28
CA ALA A 138 -2.77 -20.43 -4.52
C ALA A 138 -2.46 -19.98 -3.10
N THR A 139 -2.48 -20.93 -2.16
CA THR A 139 -2.14 -20.69 -0.74
C THR A 139 -1.23 -21.79 -0.24
N ASP A 140 -0.35 -21.44 0.67
CA ASP A 140 0.43 -22.36 1.48
C ASP A 140 0.28 -21.94 2.96
N PRO A 141 -0.67 -22.57 3.68
CA PRO A 141 -0.96 -22.21 5.07
C PRO A 141 0.21 -22.52 6.01
N ASP A 142 1.03 -23.53 5.70
CA ASP A 142 2.17 -23.94 6.53
C ASP A 142 3.29 -22.89 6.50
N LEU A 143 3.45 -22.25 5.35
CA LEU A 143 4.41 -21.14 5.16
C LEU A 143 3.79 -19.77 5.40
N GLY A 144 2.45 -19.68 5.55
CA GLY A 144 1.73 -18.42 5.64
C GLY A 144 1.80 -17.59 4.35
N LEU A 145 1.89 -18.22 3.18
CA LEU A 145 2.08 -17.56 1.89
C LEU A 145 0.86 -17.70 0.98
N VAL A 146 0.62 -16.66 0.16
CA VAL A 146 -0.49 -16.59 -0.80
C VAL A 146 -0.01 -16.00 -2.12
N LEU A 147 -0.47 -16.61 -3.23
CA LEU A 147 -0.37 -16.01 -4.57
C LEU A 147 -1.66 -15.28 -4.92
N VAL A 148 -1.51 -14.05 -5.36
CA VAL A 148 -2.60 -13.17 -5.75
C VAL A 148 -2.42 -12.76 -7.20
N THR A 149 -3.46 -12.94 -8.02
CA THR A 149 -3.46 -12.61 -9.44
C THR A 149 -4.38 -11.41 -9.69
N PRO A 150 -3.92 -10.37 -10.39
CA PRO A 150 -4.80 -9.28 -10.82
C PRO A 150 -5.82 -9.81 -11.83
N LYS A 151 -7.08 -9.34 -11.74
CA LYS A 151 -8.15 -9.72 -12.69
C LYS A 151 -7.97 -9.08 -14.06
N ASP A 152 -7.45 -7.86 -14.08
CA ASP A 152 -7.09 -7.14 -15.29
C ASP A 152 -5.58 -7.18 -15.51
N PRO A 153 -5.10 -7.11 -16.75
CA PRO A 153 -3.66 -7.12 -17.04
C PRO A 153 -2.92 -5.99 -16.30
N LEU A 154 -1.95 -6.37 -15.50
CA LEU A 154 -1.07 -5.45 -14.77
C LEU A 154 0.37 -5.70 -15.19
N SER A 155 1.08 -4.64 -15.58
CA SER A 155 2.51 -4.71 -15.92
C SER A 155 3.33 -4.01 -14.84
N PRO A 156 3.94 -4.76 -13.90
CA PRO A 156 4.77 -4.17 -12.86
C PRO A 156 6.03 -3.51 -13.45
N ILE A 157 6.55 -2.49 -12.77
CA ILE A 157 7.81 -1.81 -13.17
C ILE A 157 8.97 -2.79 -13.14
N ALA A 158 9.01 -3.65 -12.12
CA ALA A 158 10.00 -4.72 -12.00
C ALA A 158 9.39 -5.94 -11.28
N ILE A 159 10.04 -7.07 -11.41
CA ILE A 159 9.69 -8.30 -10.67
C ILE A 159 10.89 -8.78 -9.84
N GLY A 160 10.59 -9.49 -8.75
CA GLY A 160 11.60 -10.03 -7.84
C GLY A 160 12.58 -10.94 -8.54
N ARG A 161 13.88 -10.75 -8.25
CA ARG A 161 14.95 -11.68 -8.60
C ARG A 161 15.33 -12.46 -7.36
N PHE A 162 15.03 -13.73 -7.35
CA PHE A 162 15.23 -14.59 -6.21
C PHE A 162 16.67 -15.09 -6.14
N SER A 163 17.29 -14.98 -4.96
CA SER A 163 18.63 -15.51 -4.74
C SER A 163 18.64 -17.02 -4.92
N THR A 164 19.67 -17.55 -5.57
CA THR A 164 19.97 -18.99 -5.56
C THR A 164 20.94 -19.37 -4.43
N LEU A 165 21.45 -18.36 -3.72
CA LEU A 165 22.32 -18.54 -2.57
C LEU A 165 21.50 -18.34 -1.29
N PRO A 166 21.68 -19.16 -0.25
CA PRO A 166 21.01 -18.96 1.03
C PRO A 166 21.48 -17.67 1.69
N ALA A 167 20.62 -17.07 2.50
CA ALA A 167 20.95 -15.94 3.32
C ALA A 167 22.05 -16.33 4.34
N ARG A 168 22.95 -15.40 4.66
CA ARG A 168 24.05 -15.65 5.60
C ARG A 168 23.81 -14.89 6.90
N VAL A 169 24.09 -15.55 8.02
CA VAL A 169 24.11 -14.88 9.33
C VAL A 169 25.10 -13.71 9.31
N GLY A 170 24.66 -12.54 9.76
CA GLY A 170 25.41 -11.29 9.70
C GLY A 170 25.29 -10.53 8.37
N GLU A 171 24.48 -11.02 7.42
CA GLU A 171 24.26 -10.31 6.15
C GLU A 171 23.38 -9.08 6.34
N ASP A 172 23.84 -7.92 5.80
CA ASP A 172 23.06 -6.69 5.76
C ASP A 172 21.93 -6.79 4.74
N ILE A 173 20.73 -6.53 5.21
CA ILE A 173 19.51 -6.58 4.40
C ILE A 173 18.77 -5.23 4.39
N ILE A 174 17.90 -5.07 3.41
CA ILE A 174 16.83 -4.08 3.45
C ILE A 174 15.49 -4.78 3.21
N VAL A 175 14.46 -4.28 3.86
CA VAL A 175 13.08 -4.67 3.62
C VAL A 175 12.34 -3.47 3.02
N ALA A 176 11.55 -3.70 1.98
CA ALA A 176 10.61 -2.71 1.47
C ALA A 176 9.19 -3.13 1.86
N GLY A 177 8.42 -2.19 2.41
CA GLY A 177 7.05 -2.48 2.81
C GLY A 177 6.20 -1.23 2.97
N TYR A 178 4.90 -1.42 2.95
CA TYR A 178 3.93 -0.37 3.20
C TYR A 178 3.62 -0.28 4.70
N SER A 179 4.62 0.09 5.50
CA SER A 179 4.62 0.12 6.97
C SER A 179 3.36 0.74 7.59
N PHE A 180 2.80 1.75 6.92
CA PHE A 180 1.60 2.47 7.35
C PHE A 180 0.36 2.07 6.54
N GLU A 181 0.28 0.81 6.11
CA GLU A 181 -0.89 0.23 5.41
C GLU A 181 -1.38 1.05 4.20
N GLY A 182 -0.44 1.66 3.47
CA GLY A 182 -0.74 2.45 2.29
C GLY A 182 -1.13 3.91 2.58
N VAL A 183 -0.98 4.41 3.80
CA VAL A 183 -1.11 5.86 4.09
C VAL A 183 -0.06 6.66 3.31
N LEU A 184 1.13 6.08 3.15
CA LEU A 184 2.16 6.58 2.24
C LEU A 184 2.00 5.92 0.87
N ASP A 185 2.18 6.70 -0.19
CA ASP A 185 2.00 6.23 -1.58
C ASP A 185 3.17 5.36 -2.08
N THR A 186 4.23 5.26 -1.30
CA THR A 186 5.44 4.49 -1.67
C THR A 186 5.89 3.60 -0.52
N PRO A 187 6.50 2.43 -0.82
CA PRO A 187 7.05 1.57 0.21
C PRO A 187 8.15 2.26 1.02
N SER A 188 8.10 2.09 2.34
CA SER A 188 9.18 2.43 3.25
C SER A 188 10.33 1.43 3.11
N LEU A 189 11.54 1.86 3.46
CA LEU A 189 12.71 0.98 3.47
C LEU A 189 13.26 0.88 4.87
N THR A 190 13.34 -0.32 5.40
CA THR A 190 13.90 -0.61 6.71
C THR A 190 15.16 -1.45 6.56
N SER A 191 16.26 -1.01 7.18
CA SER A 191 17.53 -1.75 7.18
C SER A 191 17.61 -2.68 8.38
N GLY A 192 18.25 -3.82 8.21
CA GLY A 192 18.46 -4.80 9.26
C GLY A 192 19.56 -5.79 8.93
N THR A 193 19.65 -6.86 9.71
CA THR A 193 20.62 -7.94 9.50
C THR A 193 19.97 -9.30 9.71
N VAL A 194 20.48 -10.33 9.03
CA VAL A 194 20.12 -11.72 9.29
C VAL A 194 20.84 -12.17 10.55
N THR A 195 20.10 -12.56 11.58
CA THR A 195 20.67 -13.01 12.86
C THR A 195 20.73 -14.52 13.01
N ASP A 196 19.86 -15.24 12.29
CA ASP A 196 19.86 -16.70 12.31
C ASP A 196 19.21 -17.23 11.01
N ASP A 197 19.62 -18.42 10.60
CA ASP A 197 19.04 -19.13 9.44
C ASP A 197 17.88 -20.05 9.84
N ARG A 198 17.35 -19.90 11.05
CA ARG A 198 16.27 -20.70 11.63
C ARG A 198 15.27 -19.86 12.43
N GLY A 199 14.04 -20.34 12.45
CA GLY A 199 13.00 -19.85 13.35
C GLY A 199 13.25 -20.20 14.82
N LEU A 200 12.34 -19.80 15.70
CA LEU A 200 12.46 -19.99 17.15
C LEU A 200 12.44 -21.46 17.60
N SER A 201 11.76 -22.33 16.85
CA SER A 201 11.66 -23.76 17.15
C SER A 201 12.58 -24.58 16.26
N GLY A 202 13.48 -23.93 15.50
CA GLY A 202 14.43 -24.58 14.60
C GLY A 202 13.92 -24.77 13.17
N GLU A 203 12.85 -24.06 12.79
CA GLU A 203 12.28 -24.09 11.45
C GLU A 203 13.31 -23.62 10.41
N THR A 204 13.61 -24.45 9.43
CA THR A 204 14.55 -24.14 8.35
C THR A 204 13.92 -23.34 7.21
N THR A 205 12.62 -23.12 7.26
CA THR A 205 11.87 -22.31 6.30
C THR A 205 11.81 -20.83 6.70
N LEU A 206 12.38 -20.48 7.86
CA LEU A 206 12.38 -19.13 8.40
C LEU A 206 13.79 -18.60 8.62
N LEU A 207 13.97 -17.33 8.30
CA LEU A 207 15.11 -16.51 8.73
C LEU A 207 14.70 -15.69 9.94
N ARG A 208 15.61 -15.52 10.92
CA ARG A 208 15.45 -14.54 11.97
C ARG A 208 16.25 -13.29 11.63
N LEU A 209 15.61 -12.15 11.79
CA LEU A 209 16.12 -10.85 11.38
C LEU A 209 16.14 -9.91 12.59
N THR A 210 17.07 -8.98 12.61
CA THR A 210 17.02 -7.81 13.48
C THR A 210 16.64 -6.61 12.64
N LEU A 211 15.38 -6.19 12.75
CA LEU A 211 14.83 -4.96 12.19
C LEU A 211 13.48 -4.63 12.85
N PRO A 212 13.14 -3.35 13.01
CA PRO A 212 11.84 -2.93 13.52
C PRO A 212 10.79 -3.00 12.39
N ALA A 213 10.05 -4.12 12.29
CA ALA A 213 8.99 -4.30 11.32
C ALA A 213 7.63 -3.85 11.87
N MET A 214 6.79 -3.32 11.01
CA MET A 214 5.38 -3.02 11.26
C MET A 214 4.50 -4.03 10.51
N SER A 215 3.24 -4.19 10.94
CA SER A 215 2.32 -5.15 10.31
C SER A 215 2.12 -4.91 8.81
N GLY A 216 2.11 -3.65 8.36
CA GLY A 216 2.02 -3.32 6.95
C GLY A 216 3.22 -3.77 6.11
N ASP A 217 4.39 -4.02 6.72
CA ASP A 217 5.58 -4.51 6.04
C ASP A 217 5.50 -6.01 5.71
N ALA A 218 4.62 -6.76 6.37
CA ALA A 218 4.42 -8.18 6.12
C ALA A 218 4.12 -8.43 4.64
N GLY A 219 4.75 -9.43 4.05
CA GLY A 219 4.73 -9.71 2.61
C GLY A 219 5.79 -8.95 1.80
N GLY A 220 6.49 -8.00 2.40
CA GLY A 220 7.54 -7.24 1.75
C GLY A 220 8.82 -8.07 1.50
N PRO A 221 9.56 -7.75 0.40
CA PRO A 221 10.81 -8.44 0.08
C PRO A 221 11.93 -8.10 1.06
N VAL A 222 12.64 -9.12 1.49
CA VAL A 222 13.94 -9.02 2.16
C VAL A 222 15.02 -9.11 1.10
N LEU A 223 15.80 -8.04 0.91
CA LEU A 223 16.80 -7.96 -0.15
C LEU A 223 18.23 -7.97 0.39
N SER A 224 19.07 -8.75 -0.27
CA SER A 224 20.53 -8.78 -0.06
C SER A 224 21.19 -7.45 -0.44
N ALA A 225 22.47 -7.32 -0.14
CA ALA A 225 23.30 -6.22 -0.63
C ALA A 225 23.37 -6.17 -2.18
N GLY A 226 23.18 -7.31 -2.85
CA GLY A 226 23.13 -7.43 -4.31
C GLY A 226 21.77 -7.09 -4.93
N GLY A 227 20.76 -6.79 -4.13
CA GLY A 227 19.41 -6.48 -4.61
C GLY A 227 18.58 -7.71 -5.02
N THR A 228 18.99 -8.90 -4.59
CA THR A 228 18.23 -10.15 -4.78
C THR A 228 17.34 -10.44 -3.59
N VAL A 229 16.20 -11.07 -3.83
CA VAL A 229 15.25 -11.47 -2.78
C VAL A 229 15.82 -12.67 -2.03
N LEU A 230 16.05 -12.53 -0.72
CA LEU A 230 16.48 -13.57 0.22
C LEU A 230 15.30 -14.21 0.96
N GLY A 231 14.18 -13.51 1.04
CA GLY A 231 12.99 -13.97 1.74
C GLY A 231 11.85 -12.96 1.67
N MET A 232 10.76 -13.29 2.36
CA MET A 232 9.58 -12.46 2.53
C MET A 232 9.30 -12.25 4.01
N LEU A 233 9.15 -11.00 4.42
CA LEU A 233 8.85 -10.63 5.81
C LEU A 233 7.48 -11.19 6.23
N GLN A 234 7.42 -11.77 7.42
CA GLN A 234 6.17 -12.20 8.06
C GLN A 234 5.62 -11.14 9.01
N ASP A 235 4.33 -11.22 9.34
CA ASP A 235 3.72 -10.31 10.31
C ASP A 235 4.35 -10.52 11.70
N PRO A 236 4.92 -9.47 12.33
CA PRO A 236 5.55 -9.56 13.63
C PRO A 236 4.58 -9.93 14.75
N GLN A 237 3.27 -9.71 14.55
CA GLN A 237 2.24 -9.98 15.57
C GLN A 237 1.66 -11.41 15.49
N ASN A 238 2.04 -12.19 14.47
CA ASN A 238 1.41 -13.47 14.18
C ASN A 238 2.10 -14.66 14.88
N GLY A 239 2.38 -14.54 16.17
CA GLY A 239 3.00 -15.59 16.95
C GLY A 239 2.43 -15.73 18.37
N PRO A 240 2.50 -16.94 18.97
CA PRO A 240 2.00 -17.17 20.33
C PRO A 240 2.88 -16.52 21.41
N ARG A 241 4.00 -15.92 21.03
CA ARG A 241 4.96 -15.26 21.93
C ARG A 241 5.15 -13.81 21.52
N GLN A 242 5.14 -12.92 22.50
CA GLN A 242 5.55 -11.53 22.29
C GLN A 242 7.06 -11.49 22.04
N LEU A 243 7.44 -10.99 20.86
CA LEU A 243 8.83 -10.83 20.46
C LEU A 243 9.35 -9.46 20.91
N PRO A 244 10.68 -9.29 21.08
CA PRO A 244 11.29 -7.96 21.14
C PRO A 244 10.96 -7.17 19.85
N GLU A 245 10.84 -5.86 19.96
CA GLU A 245 10.43 -4.98 18.85
C GLU A 245 11.37 -5.01 17.62
N ASP A 246 12.63 -5.42 17.84
CA ASP A 246 13.65 -5.52 16.81
C ASP A 246 13.83 -6.94 16.25
N VAL A 247 13.03 -7.91 16.70
CA VAL A 247 13.07 -9.30 16.19
C VAL A 247 11.93 -9.54 15.22
N SER A 248 12.29 -9.91 14.00
CA SER A 248 11.35 -10.24 12.94
C SER A 248 11.72 -11.57 12.26
N PHE A 249 10.77 -12.14 11.52
CA PHE A 249 10.98 -13.36 10.75
C PHE A 249 10.67 -13.14 9.28
N ALA A 250 11.35 -13.90 8.44
CA ALA A 250 11.04 -13.96 7.02
C ALA A 250 11.00 -15.41 6.54
N VAL A 251 10.08 -15.73 5.64
CA VAL A 251 10.10 -17.01 4.91
C VAL A 251 11.33 -17.02 4.01
N THR A 252 12.08 -18.12 4.00
CA THR A 252 13.29 -18.25 3.18
C THR A 252 12.98 -18.26 1.68
N VAL A 253 13.95 -17.84 0.89
CA VAL A 253 13.82 -17.83 -0.58
C VAL A 253 13.54 -19.23 -1.13
N GLU A 254 14.12 -20.26 -0.54
CA GLU A 254 13.93 -21.66 -0.95
C GLU A 254 12.47 -22.09 -0.77
N ALA A 255 11.85 -21.76 0.36
CA ALA A 255 10.46 -22.06 0.64
C ALA A 255 9.51 -21.31 -0.31
N MET A 256 9.80 -20.02 -0.58
CA MET A 256 9.06 -19.24 -1.57
C MET A 256 9.15 -19.83 -2.97
N LEU A 257 10.36 -20.19 -3.42
CA LEU A 257 10.58 -20.81 -4.73
C LEU A 257 9.86 -22.14 -4.86
N ALA A 258 9.80 -22.96 -3.80
CA ALA A 258 9.05 -24.21 -3.80
C ALA A 258 7.54 -24.01 -4.00
N LEU A 259 6.96 -22.96 -3.41
CA LEU A 259 5.56 -22.59 -3.65
C LEU A 259 5.35 -22.14 -5.10
N LEU A 260 6.20 -21.23 -5.62
CA LEU A 260 6.11 -20.73 -6.99
C LEU A 260 6.19 -21.88 -8.01
N GLU A 261 7.14 -22.79 -7.82
CA GLU A 261 7.34 -23.94 -8.70
C GLU A 261 6.12 -24.90 -8.69
N ARG A 262 5.57 -25.22 -7.51
CA ARG A 262 4.35 -26.03 -7.39
C ARG A 262 3.14 -25.36 -8.04
N SER A 263 3.11 -24.04 -8.07
CA SER A 263 2.05 -23.25 -8.70
C SER A 263 2.29 -23.01 -10.19
N GLY A 264 3.35 -23.58 -10.78
CA GLY A 264 3.69 -23.41 -12.20
C GLY A 264 4.22 -22.02 -12.56
N VAL A 265 4.71 -21.25 -11.57
CA VAL A 265 5.21 -19.90 -11.77
C VAL A 265 6.71 -19.90 -11.98
N TRP A 266 7.13 -19.38 -13.12
CA TRP A 266 8.55 -19.22 -13.44
C TRP A 266 9.09 -17.94 -12.78
N SER A 267 9.95 -18.13 -11.78
CA SER A 267 10.60 -17.03 -11.06
C SER A 267 11.96 -16.69 -11.68
N ARG A 268 12.32 -15.41 -11.69
CA ARG A 268 13.66 -14.95 -12.08
C ARG A 268 14.65 -15.25 -10.96
N LYS A 269 15.63 -16.10 -11.22
CA LYS A 269 16.68 -16.46 -10.27
C LYS A 269 17.97 -15.68 -10.56
N SER A 270 18.79 -15.42 -9.54
CA SER A 270 20.06 -14.71 -9.67
C SER A 270 21.07 -15.20 -8.65
N GLU A 271 22.30 -15.43 -9.09
CA GLU A 271 23.45 -15.78 -8.25
C GLU A 271 24.26 -14.55 -7.80
N THR A 272 23.76 -13.34 -8.08
CA THR A 272 24.51 -12.11 -7.82
C THR A 272 24.62 -11.88 -6.31
N SER A 273 25.82 -11.99 -5.78
CA SER A 273 26.17 -11.62 -4.40
C SER A 273 26.92 -10.30 -4.31
N SER A 274 27.35 -9.72 -5.44
CA SER A 274 28.11 -8.46 -5.45
C SER A 274 27.20 -7.30 -5.03
N PRO A 275 27.63 -6.49 -4.04
CA PRO A 275 26.88 -5.33 -3.62
C PRO A 275 26.61 -4.36 -4.76
N VAL A 276 25.40 -3.84 -4.85
CA VAL A 276 25.02 -2.75 -5.74
C VAL A 276 24.93 -1.44 -4.96
N ALA A 277 24.93 -0.30 -5.67
CA ALA A 277 24.76 1.00 -5.02
C ALA A 277 23.46 1.03 -4.19
N ASN A 278 23.49 1.62 -3.01
CA ASN A 278 22.32 1.69 -2.11
C ASN A 278 21.10 2.31 -2.77
N THR A 279 21.28 3.31 -3.64
CA THR A 279 20.21 3.94 -4.41
C THR A 279 19.56 2.98 -5.40
N ALA A 280 20.36 2.16 -6.10
CA ALA A 280 19.86 1.15 -7.03
C ALA A 280 19.13 0.03 -6.28
N ARG A 281 19.69 -0.43 -5.14
CA ARG A 281 19.03 -1.42 -4.27
C ARG A 281 17.69 -0.90 -3.74
N ALA A 282 17.66 0.34 -3.26
CA ALA A 282 16.47 0.99 -2.77
C ALA A 282 15.38 1.12 -3.86
N GLN A 283 15.79 1.48 -5.08
CA GLN A 283 14.87 1.57 -6.22
C GLN A 283 14.33 0.19 -6.59
N THR A 284 15.18 -0.82 -6.74
CA THR A 284 14.75 -2.20 -6.98
C THR A 284 13.75 -2.67 -5.93
N ALA A 285 14.02 -2.41 -4.64
CA ALA A 285 13.14 -2.79 -3.55
C ALA A 285 11.74 -2.19 -3.70
N ARG A 286 11.64 -0.90 -4.04
CA ARG A 286 10.35 -0.22 -4.27
C ARG A 286 9.64 -0.74 -5.51
N ASP A 287 10.36 -0.92 -6.61
CA ASP A 287 9.78 -1.28 -7.91
C ASP A 287 9.16 -2.69 -7.92
N ILE A 288 9.65 -3.60 -7.05
CA ILE A 288 9.13 -4.97 -6.93
C ILE A 288 8.07 -5.14 -5.85
N THR A 289 7.83 -4.10 -5.01
CA THR A 289 6.91 -4.16 -3.87
C THR A 289 5.58 -3.53 -4.23
N ALA A 290 4.50 -4.25 -3.97
CA ALA A 290 3.13 -3.80 -4.15
C ALA A 290 2.37 -3.70 -2.83
N LEU A 291 1.32 -2.88 -2.81
CA LEU A 291 0.33 -2.82 -1.74
C LEU A 291 -0.79 -3.81 -2.03
N VAL A 292 -1.09 -4.70 -1.10
CA VAL A 292 -2.26 -5.58 -1.15
C VAL A 292 -3.27 -5.08 -0.12
N SER A 293 -4.45 -4.69 -0.57
CA SER A 293 -5.50 -4.17 0.31
C SER A 293 -6.70 -5.11 0.37
N CYS A 294 -7.14 -5.38 1.59
CA CYS A 294 -8.28 -6.23 1.94
C CYS A 294 -9.52 -5.38 2.20
N TRP A 295 -10.59 -5.66 1.50
CA TRP A 295 -11.86 -4.94 1.63
C TRP A 295 -12.93 -5.84 2.24
N GLY A 296 -13.83 -5.23 3.03
CA GLY A 296 -14.89 -5.93 3.76
C GLY A 296 -16.28 -5.55 3.37
#